data_d2715d475aa7ab56f828b64e7783ef80
#
_entry.id   d2715d475aa7ab56f828b64e7783ef80
#
_cell.length_a   1.000
_cell.length_b   1.000
_cell.length_c   1.000
_cell.angle_alpha   90.00
_cell.angle_beta   90.00
_cell.angle_gamma   90.00
#
_symmetry.space_group_name_H-M   'P 1'
#
loop_
_entity.id
_entity.type
_entity.pdbx_description
1 polymer ?
#
loop_
_entity_poly.entity_id
_entity_poly.type
_entity_poly.pdbx_seq_one_letter_code
_entity_poly.pdbx_strand_id
1 'polypeptide(L)'
;MLLDADDCQLVLVDYQVRLMPVIFENELVIANAVRLARMAQIMQIPVWGTVQTPDKLGPNVPAIHAAIEAAGGRTLEKAHFSAVVDGLGDWLRPPARKVQQAAPARGNARSLPKHLQRPAQQTMQEEETGPNTIVIAGCEAHVCLLQTALDLLEEEFEVWVVTDACSSRSERNRDAAFDRLAGNGAELVTTEMVAFEWLRTAEHPVFKDLLALVK
;
A
#
# COMPACT_ATOMS: atom_id res chain seq x y z
N MET A 1 3.71 -15.46 7.48
CA MET A 1 2.27 -15.19 7.79
C MET A 1 1.52 -15.16 6.47
N LEU A 2 0.19 -15.31 6.40
CA LEU A 2 -0.57 -15.07 5.16
C LEU A 2 -1.12 -13.65 5.15
N LEU A 3 -1.26 -13.05 3.96
CA LEU A 3 -1.87 -11.72 3.79
C LEU A 3 -3.28 -11.67 4.39
N ASP A 4 -3.60 -10.61 5.13
CA ASP A 4 -4.94 -10.31 5.59
C ASP A 4 -5.50 -9.12 4.81
N ALA A 5 -6.60 -9.33 4.08
CA ALA A 5 -7.19 -8.28 3.24
C ALA A 5 -7.60 -7.04 4.06
N ASP A 6 -8.07 -7.24 5.29
CA ASP A 6 -8.53 -6.15 6.17
C ASP A 6 -7.37 -5.29 6.69
N ASP A 7 -6.12 -5.82 6.68
CA ASP A 7 -4.92 -5.11 7.10
C ASP A 7 -4.03 -4.67 5.92
N CYS A 8 -4.51 -4.81 4.67
CA CYS A 8 -3.71 -4.51 3.49
C CYS A 8 -3.97 -3.13 2.88
N GLN A 9 -2.92 -2.58 2.27
CA GLN A 9 -2.96 -1.48 1.31
C GLN A 9 -2.12 -1.85 0.09
N LEU A 10 -2.52 -1.45 -1.12
CA LEU A 10 -1.80 -1.68 -2.36
C LEU A 10 -1.06 -0.41 -2.80
N VAL A 11 0.23 -0.52 -3.10
CA VAL A 11 1.07 0.56 -3.65
C VAL A 11 1.61 0.16 -5.02
N LEU A 12 1.32 0.98 -6.04
CA LEU A 12 1.77 0.80 -7.43
C LEU A 12 2.79 1.88 -7.79
N VAL A 13 4.06 1.48 -7.96
CA VAL A 13 5.21 2.39 -8.06
C VAL A 13 5.62 2.60 -9.52
N ASP A 14 5.47 3.84 -10.03
CA ASP A 14 6.11 4.39 -11.24
C ASP A 14 5.92 3.58 -12.55
N TYR A 15 4.72 3.15 -12.87
CA TYR A 15 4.40 2.53 -14.18
C TYR A 15 4.25 3.58 -15.28
N GLN A 16 5.27 4.41 -15.49
CA GLN A 16 5.17 5.62 -16.30
C GLN A 16 5.41 5.39 -17.80
N VAL A 17 4.71 6.19 -18.62
CA VAL A 17 4.68 6.01 -20.08
C VAL A 17 6.06 6.08 -20.76
N ARG A 18 7.02 6.81 -20.21
CA ARG A 18 8.39 6.91 -20.77
C ARG A 18 9.34 5.86 -20.15
N LEU A 19 8.96 5.24 -19.05
CA LEU A 19 9.74 4.20 -18.38
C LEU A 19 9.38 2.81 -18.90
N MET A 20 8.09 2.50 -18.96
CA MET A 20 7.61 1.15 -19.26
C MET A 20 8.13 0.56 -20.59
N PRO A 21 8.32 1.31 -21.70
CA PRO A 21 8.78 0.72 -22.97
C PRO A 21 10.15 0.03 -22.94
N VAL A 22 10.99 0.33 -21.95
CA VAL A 22 12.32 -0.29 -21.79
C VAL A 22 12.40 -1.35 -20.70
N ILE A 23 11.28 -1.59 -20.01
CA ILE A 23 11.18 -2.57 -18.93
C ILE A 23 11.02 -3.98 -19.51
N PHE A 24 11.76 -4.93 -18.97
CA PHE A 24 11.65 -6.35 -19.33
C PHE A 24 10.24 -6.88 -19.00
N GLU A 25 9.61 -7.56 -19.96
CA GLU A 25 8.23 -8.10 -19.85
C GLU A 25 7.17 -7.04 -19.47
N ASN A 26 7.32 -5.81 -19.95
CA ASN A 26 6.50 -4.68 -19.54
C ASN A 26 4.98 -4.91 -19.68
N GLU A 27 4.53 -5.58 -20.74
CA GLU A 27 3.10 -5.86 -20.97
C GLU A 27 2.52 -6.78 -19.90
N LEU A 28 3.25 -7.83 -19.51
CA LEU A 28 2.86 -8.76 -18.44
C LEU A 28 2.84 -8.05 -17.09
N VAL A 29 3.86 -7.27 -16.82
CA VAL A 29 4.00 -6.47 -15.58
C VAL A 29 2.86 -5.47 -15.43
N ILE A 30 2.51 -4.74 -16.49
CA ILE A 30 1.34 -3.83 -16.50
C ILE A 30 0.04 -4.62 -16.28
N ALA A 31 -0.13 -5.74 -16.98
CA ALA A 31 -1.35 -6.55 -16.86
C ALA A 31 -1.55 -7.07 -15.43
N ASN A 32 -0.49 -7.54 -14.77
CA ASN A 32 -0.54 -8.00 -13.38
C ASN A 32 -0.82 -6.85 -12.40
N ALA A 33 -0.20 -5.68 -12.59
CA ALA A 33 -0.48 -4.51 -11.76
C ALA A 33 -1.94 -4.04 -11.89
N VAL A 34 -2.52 -4.08 -13.10
CA VAL A 34 -3.94 -3.80 -13.32
C VAL A 34 -4.83 -4.85 -12.64
N ARG A 35 -4.43 -6.14 -12.69
CA ARG A 35 -5.16 -7.21 -11.97
C ARG A 35 -5.16 -6.95 -10.46
N LEU A 36 -4.00 -6.62 -9.88
CA LEU A 36 -3.88 -6.26 -8.46
C LEU A 36 -4.82 -5.11 -8.08
N ALA A 37 -4.81 -4.01 -8.84
CA ALA A 37 -5.68 -2.86 -8.56
C ALA A 37 -7.17 -3.22 -8.65
N ARG A 38 -7.57 -4.06 -9.62
CA ARG A 38 -8.96 -4.54 -9.74
C ARG A 38 -9.35 -5.46 -8.59
N MET A 39 -8.46 -6.35 -8.17
CA MET A 39 -8.70 -7.22 -7.01
C MET A 39 -8.84 -6.38 -5.74
N ALA A 40 -7.95 -5.39 -5.54
CA ALA A 40 -8.02 -4.45 -4.42
C ALA A 40 -9.34 -3.65 -4.44
N GLN A 41 -9.80 -3.20 -5.62
CA GLN A 41 -11.10 -2.53 -5.77
C GLN A 41 -12.26 -3.42 -5.32
N ILE A 42 -12.30 -4.68 -5.77
CA ILE A 42 -13.36 -5.65 -5.41
C ILE A 42 -13.34 -5.93 -3.90
N MET A 43 -12.15 -6.05 -3.31
CA MET A 43 -11.94 -6.31 -1.89
C MET A 43 -12.03 -5.05 -1.02
N GLN A 44 -12.21 -3.86 -1.62
CA GLN A 44 -12.23 -2.56 -0.94
C GLN A 44 -10.92 -2.20 -0.22
N ILE A 45 -9.79 -2.73 -0.71
CA ILE A 45 -8.46 -2.44 -0.20
C ILE A 45 -7.99 -1.09 -0.77
N PRO A 46 -7.44 -0.17 0.04
CA PRO A 46 -6.91 1.10 -0.43
C PRO A 46 -5.81 0.93 -1.48
N VAL A 47 -5.83 1.76 -2.54
CA VAL A 47 -4.85 1.73 -3.63
C VAL A 47 -4.16 3.08 -3.75
N TRP A 48 -2.83 3.06 -3.82
CA TRP A 48 -1.98 4.23 -3.97
C TRP A 48 -1.06 4.05 -5.18
N GLY A 49 -0.90 5.09 -5.97
CA GLY A 49 0.06 5.13 -7.06
C GLY A 49 1.18 6.11 -6.79
N THR A 50 2.31 5.96 -7.49
CA THR A 50 3.36 6.99 -7.53
C THR A 50 3.78 7.32 -8.96
N VAL A 51 4.35 8.52 -9.17
CA VAL A 51 5.00 8.93 -10.41
C VAL A 51 6.27 9.73 -10.09
N GLN A 52 7.38 9.30 -10.66
CA GLN A 52 8.69 9.94 -10.54
C GLN A 52 8.80 11.09 -11.51
N THR A 53 8.98 12.32 -11.04
CA THR A 53 9.24 13.52 -11.85
C THR A 53 8.40 13.52 -13.15
N PRO A 54 7.07 13.69 -13.07
CA PRO A 54 6.16 13.45 -14.20
C PRO A 54 6.44 14.33 -15.42
N ASP A 55 7.03 15.51 -15.25
CA ASP A 55 7.49 16.35 -16.35
C ASP A 55 8.52 15.65 -17.25
N LYS A 56 9.33 14.75 -16.70
CA LYS A 56 10.36 13.98 -17.41
C LYS A 56 9.87 12.61 -17.87
N LEU A 57 9.25 11.82 -16.99
CA LEU A 57 8.87 10.44 -17.27
C LEU A 57 7.40 10.28 -17.70
N GLY A 58 6.62 11.35 -17.63
CA GLY A 58 5.19 11.34 -17.93
C GLY A 58 4.34 10.73 -16.81
N PRO A 59 3.02 10.65 -17.00
CA PRO A 59 2.11 10.00 -16.08
C PRO A 59 2.27 8.47 -16.10
N ASN A 60 1.58 7.78 -15.20
CA ASN A 60 1.39 6.34 -15.30
C ASN A 60 0.71 5.98 -16.64
N VAL A 61 1.01 4.79 -17.17
CA VAL A 61 0.34 4.30 -18.40
C VAL A 61 -1.17 4.30 -18.19
N PRO A 62 -1.98 4.55 -19.25
CA PRO A 62 -3.43 4.77 -19.10
C PRO A 62 -4.16 3.65 -18.36
N ALA A 63 -3.74 2.38 -18.55
CA ALA A 63 -4.37 1.24 -17.90
C ALA A 63 -4.17 1.25 -16.37
N ILE A 64 -2.99 1.63 -15.89
CA ILE A 64 -2.67 1.76 -14.46
C ILE A 64 -3.37 2.97 -13.85
N HIS A 65 -3.32 4.12 -14.53
CA HIS A 65 -4.00 5.33 -14.08
C HIS A 65 -5.50 5.07 -13.88
N ALA A 66 -6.16 4.51 -14.89
CA ALA A 66 -7.58 4.17 -14.82
C ALA A 66 -7.90 3.13 -13.72
N ALA A 67 -7.02 2.16 -13.48
CA ALA A 67 -7.23 1.15 -12.45
C ALA A 67 -7.10 1.75 -11.03
N ILE A 68 -6.15 2.67 -10.80
CA ILE A 68 -6.01 3.41 -9.54
C ILE A 68 -7.26 4.28 -9.29
N GLU A 69 -7.71 5.04 -10.29
CA GLU A 69 -8.90 5.89 -10.18
C GLU A 69 -10.17 5.07 -9.91
N ALA A 70 -10.36 3.95 -10.61
CA ALA A 70 -11.50 3.06 -10.42
C ALA A 70 -11.56 2.46 -9.00
N ALA A 71 -10.41 2.25 -8.37
CA ALA A 71 -10.31 1.83 -6.97
C ALA A 71 -10.47 2.98 -5.96
N GLY A 72 -10.74 4.21 -6.43
CA GLY A 72 -10.80 5.40 -5.55
C GLY A 72 -9.44 5.85 -5.02
N GLY A 73 -8.35 5.37 -5.62
CA GLY A 73 -6.98 5.64 -5.22
C GLY A 73 -6.47 7.01 -5.67
N ARG A 74 -5.28 7.37 -5.19
CA ARG A 74 -4.59 8.63 -5.54
C ARG A 74 -3.16 8.33 -5.98
N THR A 75 -2.56 9.25 -6.73
CA THR A 75 -1.18 9.15 -7.21
C THR A 75 -0.33 10.27 -6.59
N LEU A 76 0.78 9.88 -5.93
CA LEU A 76 1.78 10.78 -5.37
C LEU A 76 2.81 11.12 -6.44
N GLU A 77 3.05 12.40 -6.66
CA GLU A 77 4.19 12.89 -7.43
C GLU A 77 5.42 12.98 -6.53
N LYS A 78 6.55 12.42 -6.98
CA LYS A 78 7.76 12.37 -6.19
C LYS A 78 9.00 12.79 -6.96
N ALA A 79 9.99 13.34 -6.26
CA ALA A 79 11.30 13.70 -6.78
C ALA A 79 12.38 12.67 -6.40
N HIS A 80 12.27 12.07 -5.21
CA HIS A 80 13.19 11.04 -4.74
C HIS A 80 12.83 9.67 -5.30
N PHE A 81 13.78 8.74 -5.34
CA PHE A 81 13.47 7.37 -5.77
C PHE A 81 12.54 6.67 -4.78
N SER A 82 12.78 6.83 -3.50
CA SER A 82 11.83 6.37 -2.48
C SER A 82 10.62 7.31 -2.39
N ALA A 83 9.42 6.75 -2.40
CA ALA A 83 8.19 7.50 -2.24
C ALA A 83 7.93 7.90 -0.77
N VAL A 84 8.57 7.23 0.18
CA VAL A 84 8.45 7.54 1.61
C VAL A 84 9.02 8.92 1.90
N VAL A 85 10.15 9.27 1.31
CA VAL A 85 10.80 10.59 1.45
C VAL A 85 9.88 11.74 0.98
N ASP A 86 9.02 11.48 0.00
CA ASP A 86 8.06 12.46 -0.53
C ASP A 86 6.67 12.35 0.13
N GLY A 87 6.54 11.62 1.26
CA GLY A 87 5.38 11.63 2.14
C GLY A 87 4.39 10.48 1.91
N LEU A 88 4.78 9.38 1.26
CA LEU A 88 3.92 8.21 1.13
C LEU A 88 3.52 7.64 2.50
N GLY A 89 4.43 7.62 3.48
CA GLY A 89 4.16 7.14 4.84
C GLY A 89 2.96 7.84 5.49
N ASP A 90 2.82 9.16 5.31
CA ASP A 90 1.68 9.92 5.83
C ASP A 90 0.33 9.54 5.20
N TRP A 91 0.36 8.98 3.97
CA TRP A 91 -0.84 8.49 3.32
C TRP A 91 -1.23 7.10 3.82
N LEU A 92 -0.24 6.27 4.09
CA LEU A 92 -0.40 4.89 4.55
C LEU A 92 -0.82 4.83 6.03
N ARG A 93 -0.27 5.73 6.86
CA ARG A 93 -0.64 5.93 8.27
C ARG A 93 -1.01 7.39 8.51
N PRO A 94 -2.22 7.82 8.13
CA PRO A 94 -2.61 9.21 8.37
C PRO A 94 -2.54 9.50 9.88
N PRO A 95 -1.96 10.64 10.27
CA PRO A 95 -1.81 11.00 11.68
C PRO A 95 -3.18 10.98 12.36
N ALA A 96 -3.25 10.39 13.55
CA ALA A 96 -4.47 10.29 14.35
C ALA A 96 -5.13 11.68 14.46
N ARG A 97 -6.38 11.80 14.00
CA ARG A 97 -7.15 13.03 14.17
C ARG A 97 -7.24 13.33 15.65
N LYS A 98 -6.64 14.41 16.10
CA LYS A 98 -6.86 14.93 17.46
C LYS A 98 -8.36 15.18 17.59
N VAL A 99 -9.07 14.26 18.24
CA VAL A 99 -10.46 14.50 18.61
C VAL A 99 -10.43 15.69 19.55
N GLN A 100 -10.93 16.84 19.09
CA GLN A 100 -11.15 17.97 19.97
C GLN A 100 -12.10 17.48 21.07
N GLN A 101 -11.56 17.30 22.27
CA GLN A 101 -12.38 17.05 23.43
C GLN A 101 -13.42 18.16 23.48
N ALA A 102 -14.68 17.80 23.31
CA ALA A 102 -15.77 18.72 23.54
C ALA A 102 -15.58 19.32 24.94
N ALA A 103 -15.49 20.65 25.02
CA ALA A 103 -15.35 21.32 26.30
C ALA A 103 -16.47 20.82 27.22
N PRO A 104 -16.17 20.48 28.49
CA PRO A 104 -17.17 19.97 29.40
C PRO A 104 -18.30 21.02 29.50
N ALA A 105 -19.51 20.55 29.21
CA ALA A 105 -20.70 21.41 29.34
C ALA A 105 -20.70 22.02 30.75
N ARG A 106 -20.70 23.35 30.83
CA ARG A 106 -20.81 24.09 32.11
C ARG A 106 -22.19 23.80 32.70
N GLY A 107 -22.31 22.64 33.34
CA GLY A 107 -23.42 22.34 34.24
C GLY A 107 -23.06 22.78 35.66
N ASN A 108 -23.91 23.60 36.29
CA ASN A 108 -23.82 23.97 37.69
C ASN A 108 -24.02 22.74 38.61
N ALA A 109 -23.00 21.90 38.72
CA ALA A 109 -22.99 20.82 39.71
C ALA A 109 -22.14 21.31 40.91
N ARG A 110 -22.80 21.41 42.07
CA ARG A 110 -22.18 21.71 43.37
C ARG A 110 -21.02 20.69 43.57
N SER A 111 -19.85 21.24 43.88
CA SER A 111 -18.61 20.50 44.06
C SER A 111 -18.75 19.37 45.10
N LEU A 112 -18.56 18.12 44.68
CA LEU A 112 -18.33 16.97 45.54
C LEU A 112 -16.97 17.11 46.25
N PRO A 113 -16.87 16.73 47.53
CA PRO A 113 -15.61 16.77 48.28
C PRO A 113 -14.49 15.95 47.58
N LYS A 114 -13.25 16.47 47.58
CA LYS A 114 -12.08 15.91 46.89
C LYS A 114 -11.77 14.41 47.15
N HIS A 115 -12.20 13.86 48.29
CA HIS A 115 -11.98 12.48 48.69
C HIS A 115 -12.93 11.47 48.02
N LEU A 116 -13.93 11.93 47.28
CA LEU A 116 -14.88 11.09 46.51
C LEU A 116 -14.69 11.19 45.01
N GLN A 117 -13.69 11.94 44.53
CA GLN A 117 -13.31 11.95 43.14
C GLN A 117 -12.49 10.72 42.87
N ARG A 118 -13.10 9.67 42.29
CA ARG A 118 -12.37 8.58 41.66
C ARG A 118 -11.44 9.20 40.61
N PRO A 119 -10.13 8.80 40.58
CA PRO A 119 -9.28 9.20 39.46
C PRO A 119 -9.97 8.72 38.19
N ALA A 120 -10.18 9.63 37.22
CA ALA A 120 -10.62 9.25 35.89
C ALA A 120 -9.63 8.20 35.40
N GLN A 121 -10.09 6.96 35.25
CA GLN A 121 -9.35 5.96 34.48
C GLN A 121 -9.17 6.57 33.10
N GLN A 122 -7.94 6.97 32.81
CA GLN A 122 -7.51 7.17 31.44
C GLN A 122 -7.66 5.79 30.78
N THR A 123 -8.79 5.55 30.13
CA THR A 123 -8.85 4.54 29.10
C THR A 123 -7.75 4.92 28.12
N MET A 124 -6.66 4.16 28.12
CA MET A 124 -5.75 4.11 26.99
C MET A 124 -6.67 3.72 25.82
N GLN A 125 -7.05 4.70 24.99
CA GLN A 125 -7.58 4.39 23.69
C GLN A 125 -6.41 3.70 22.98
N GLU A 126 -6.60 2.43 22.64
CA GLU A 126 -5.79 1.79 21.62
C GLU A 126 -5.83 2.75 20.43
N GLU A 127 -4.69 3.30 20.06
CA GLU A 127 -4.54 3.99 18.79
C GLU A 127 -4.94 2.95 17.75
N GLU A 128 -6.05 3.16 17.05
CA GLU A 128 -6.36 2.39 15.86
C GLU A 128 -5.24 2.71 14.87
N THR A 129 -4.20 1.90 14.90
CA THR A 129 -3.17 1.88 13.86
C THR A 129 -3.88 1.40 12.60
N GLY A 130 -3.90 2.22 11.57
CA GLY A 130 -4.45 1.82 10.26
C GLY A 130 -3.74 0.58 9.71
N PRO A 131 -4.18 0.05 8.55
CA PRO A 131 -3.60 -1.14 7.95
C PRO A 131 -2.07 -1.05 7.87
N ASN A 132 -1.38 -2.09 8.38
CA ASN A 132 0.08 -2.09 8.49
C ASN A 132 0.78 -2.88 7.38
N THR A 133 0.04 -3.69 6.64
CA THR A 133 0.56 -4.55 5.57
C THR A 133 0.51 -3.84 4.22
N ILE A 134 1.67 -3.71 3.58
CA ILE A 134 1.80 -3.05 2.27
C ILE A 134 2.09 -4.10 1.20
N VAL A 135 1.14 -4.32 0.31
CA VAL A 135 1.33 -5.05 -0.93
C VAL A 135 1.87 -4.07 -1.96
N ILE A 136 3.09 -4.27 -2.44
CA ILE A 136 3.77 -3.31 -3.32
C ILE A 136 4.21 -3.95 -4.63
N ALA A 137 4.02 -3.23 -5.73
CA ALA A 137 4.49 -3.60 -7.06
C ALA A 137 4.99 -2.36 -7.83
N GLY A 138 5.89 -2.55 -8.81
CA GLY A 138 6.35 -1.39 -9.57
C GLY A 138 7.65 -1.52 -10.32
N CYS A 139 8.07 -0.41 -10.91
CA CYS A 139 9.25 -0.23 -11.74
C CYS A 139 10.06 1.03 -11.33
N GLU A 140 11.41 1.00 -11.40
CA GLU A 140 12.19 -0.21 -11.62
C GLU A 140 12.39 -0.96 -10.29
N ALA A 141 12.34 -2.28 -10.33
CA ALA A 141 12.47 -3.13 -9.14
C ALA A 141 13.72 -2.79 -8.31
N HIS A 142 14.85 -2.48 -8.96
CA HIS A 142 16.14 -2.20 -8.31
C HIS A 142 16.37 -0.71 -7.98
N VAL A 143 15.42 0.18 -8.26
CA VAL A 143 15.53 1.62 -8.00
C VAL A 143 14.37 2.10 -7.12
N CYS A 144 13.27 2.54 -7.73
CA CYS A 144 12.16 3.17 -6.99
C CYS A 144 11.42 2.18 -6.09
N LEU A 145 11.13 0.97 -6.60
CA LEU A 145 10.49 -0.07 -5.80
C LEU A 145 11.38 -0.47 -4.62
N LEU A 146 12.67 -0.81 -4.88
CA LEU A 146 13.61 -1.24 -3.85
C LEU A 146 13.71 -0.22 -2.71
N GLN A 147 13.96 1.06 -3.06
CA GLN A 147 14.17 2.09 -2.05
C GLN A 147 12.89 2.38 -1.27
N THR A 148 11.74 2.43 -1.95
CA THR A 148 10.45 2.62 -1.27
C THR A 148 10.14 1.46 -0.31
N ALA A 149 10.35 0.22 -0.75
CA ALA A 149 10.08 -0.95 0.07
C ALA A 149 11.02 -1.05 1.29
N LEU A 150 12.31 -0.70 1.13
CA LEU A 150 13.26 -0.69 2.25
C LEU A 150 12.91 0.39 3.27
N ASP A 151 12.56 1.60 2.84
CA ASP A 151 12.14 2.67 3.75
C ASP A 151 10.83 2.32 4.47
N LEU A 152 9.88 1.65 3.80
CA LEU A 152 8.66 1.15 4.45
C LEU A 152 8.96 0.10 5.52
N LEU A 153 9.92 -0.81 5.28
CA LEU A 153 10.39 -1.76 6.30
C LEU A 153 11.05 -1.05 7.49
N GLU A 154 11.82 0.03 7.25
CA GLU A 154 12.42 0.85 8.33
C GLU A 154 11.34 1.59 9.15
N GLU A 155 10.20 1.92 8.54
CA GLU A 155 9.02 2.48 9.21
C GLU A 155 8.11 1.41 9.86
N GLU A 156 8.59 0.17 9.98
CA GLU A 156 7.90 -0.96 10.63
C GLU A 156 6.59 -1.39 9.94
N PHE A 157 6.46 -1.17 8.61
CA PHE A 157 5.42 -1.81 7.81
C PHE A 157 5.78 -3.25 7.47
N GLU A 158 4.80 -4.12 7.37
CA GLU A 158 4.95 -5.43 6.73
C GLU A 158 4.89 -5.27 5.21
N VAL A 159 5.98 -5.58 4.50
CA VAL A 159 6.09 -5.33 3.06
C VAL A 159 6.05 -6.62 2.26
N TRP A 160 5.10 -6.71 1.34
CA TRP A 160 4.86 -7.84 0.44
C TRP A 160 5.04 -7.41 -1.01
N VAL A 161 6.10 -7.90 -1.65
CA VAL A 161 6.48 -7.50 -3.02
C VAL A 161 5.91 -8.48 -4.03
N VAL A 162 5.08 -7.98 -4.96
CA VAL A 162 4.44 -8.82 -5.99
C VAL A 162 5.37 -8.94 -7.19
N THR A 163 6.13 -10.01 -7.24
CA THR A 163 7.27 -10.18 -8.14
C THR A 163 6.92 -10.20 -9.62
N ASP A 164 5.78 -10.78 -10.00
CA ASP A 164 5.30 -10.84 -11.39
C ASP A 164 4.59 -9.54 -11.86
N ALA A 165 4.41 -8.59 -10.95
CA ALA A 165 4.01 -7.21 -11.25
C ALA A 165 5.16 -6.21 -11.11
N CYS A 166 6.39 -6.68 -10.87
CA CYS A 166 7.61 -5.87 -10.75
C CYS A 166 8.60 -6.23 -11.85
N SER A 167 9.33 -5.24 -12.37
CA SER A 167 10.45 -5.52 -13.27
C SER A 167 11.45 -4.37 -13.31
N SER A 168 12.50 -4.56 -14.09
CA SER A 168 13.57 -3.61 -14.38
C SER A 168 13.94 -3.66 -15.87
N ARG A 169 14.85 -2.81 -16.33
CA ARG A 169 15.38 -2.86 -17.71
C ARG A 169 16.14 -4.14 -18.04
N SER A 170 16.60 -4.87 -17.02
CA SER A 170 17.23 -6.17 -17.17
C SER A 170 16.81 -7.12 -16.07
N GLU A 171 16.71 -8.40 -16.38
CA GLU A 171 16.41 -9.48 -15.43
C GLU A 171 17.42 -9.49 -14.27
N ARG A 172 18.71 -9.34 -14.56
CA ARG A 172 19.76 -9.32 -13.54
C ARG A 172 19.52 -8.26 -12.45
N ASN A 173 19.08 -7.05 -12.84
CA ASN A 173 18.79 -6.00 -11.88
C ASN A 173 17.50 -6.29 -11.10
N ARG A 174 16.49 -6.85 -11.76
CA ARG A 174 15.24 -7.29 -11.12
C ARG A 174 15.52 -8.36 -10.07
N ASP A 175 16.25 -9.40 -10.44
CA ASP A 175 16.50 -10.55 -9.57
C ASP A 175 17.37 -10.16 -8.37
N ALA A 176 18.42 -9.34 -8.59
CA ALA A 176 19.24 -8.81 -7.51
C ALA A 176 18.43 -7.91 -6.54
N ALA A 177 17.41 -7.21 -7.02
CA ALA A 177 16.51 -6.43 -6.18
C ALA A 177 15.63 -7.35 -5.31
N PHE A 178 15.07 -8.41 -5.88
CA PHE A 178 14.26 -9.37 -5.14
C PHE A 178 15.07 -10.08 -4.06
N ASP A 179 16.28 -10.55 -4.38
CA ASP A 179 17.18 -11.17 -3.41
C ASP A 179 17.47 -10.22 -2.24
N ARG A 180 17.72 -8.95 -2.55
CA ARG A 180 17.98 -7.92 -1.53
C ARG A 180 16.76 -7.62 -0.67
N LEU A 181 15.58 -7.52 -1.26
CA LEU A 181 14.33 -7.26 -0.56
C LEU A 181 14.00 -8.41 0.40
N ALA A 182 14.07 -9.66 -0.09
CA ALA A 182 13.87 -10.84 0.75
C ALA A 182 14.89 -10.91 1.91
N GLY A 183 16.17 -10.59 1.64
CA GLY A 183 17.21 -10.52 2.67
C GLY A 183 17.01 -9.44 3.73
N ASN A 184 16.16 -8.46 3.48
CA ASN A 184 15.79 -7.39 4.42
C ASN A 184 14.40 -7.57 5.06
N GLY A 185 13.73 -8.70 4.81
CA GLY A 185 12.49 -9.05 5.49
C GLY A 185 11.21 -8.76 4.69
N ALA A 186 11.32 -8.35 3.41
CA ALA A 186 10.15 -8.30 2.55
C ALA A 186 9.70 -9.72 2.14
N GLU A 187 8.40 -9.98 2.16
CA GLU A 187 7.82 -11.21 1.62
C GLU A 187 7.67 -11.10 0.10
N LEU A 188 8.07 -12.15 -0.63
CA LEU A 188 7.95 -12.22 -2.08
C LEU A 188 6.76 -13.10 -2.48
N VAL A 189 5.82 -12.52 -3.23
CA VAL A 189 4.60 -13.19 -3.68
C VAL A 189 4.37 -12.97 -5.17
N THR A 190 3.38 -13.66 -5.73
CA THR A 190 2.86 -13.40 -7.08
C THR A 190 1.44 -12.85 -7.00
N THR A 191 0.97 -12.27 -8.10
CA THR A 191 -0.41 -11.76 -8.23
C THR A 191 -1.45 -12.83 -7.86
N GLU A 192 -1.22 -14.08 -8.26
CA GLU A 192 -2.14 -15.18 -7.94
C GLU A 192 -2.09 -15.57 -6.46
N MET A 193 -0.92 -15.57 -5.82
CA MET A 193 -0.79 -15.79 -4.38
C MET A 193 -1.58 -14.73 -3.60
N VAL A 194 -1.41 -13.45 -3.94
CA VAL A 194 -2.16 -12.35 -3.33
C VAL A 194 -3.66 -12.58 -3.43
N ALA A 195 -4.17 -12.95 -4.62
CA ALA A 195 -5.60 -13.21 -4.82
C ALA A 195 -6.15 -14.28 -3.87
N PHE A 196 -5.46 -15.42 -3.76
CA PHE A 196 -5.91 -16.53 -2.93
C PHE A 196 -5.68 -16.29 -1.43
N GLU A 197 -4.65 -15.54 -1.08
CA GLU A 197 -4.43 -15.16 0.32
C GLU A 197 -5.45 -14.13 0.82
N TRP A 198 -5.86 -13.18 0.01
CA TRP A 198 -6.96 -12.27 0.35
C TRP A 198 -8.31 -12.98 0.45
N LEU A 199 -8.56 -13.99 -0.39
CA LEU A 199 -9.82 -14.73 -0.37
C LEU A 199 -9.93 -15.73 0.79
N ARG A 200 -8.83 -16.35 1.22
CA ARG A 200 -8.75 -17.39 2.27
C ARG A 200 -9.58 -18.65 2.01
N THR A 201 -10.70 -18.56 1.35
CA THR A 201 -11.62 -19.67 1.11
C THR A 201 -12.35 -19.55 -0.23
N ALA A 202 -12.68 -20.69 -0.85
CA ALA A 202 -13.50 -20.73 -2.05
C ALA A 202 -14.98 -20.33 -1.80
N GLU A 203 -15.38 -20.22 -0.53
CA GLU A 203 -16.72 -19.76 -0.14
C GLU A 203 -16.81 -18.23 -0.01
N HIS A 204 -15.69 -17.51 -0.21
CA HIS A 204 -15.66 -16.07 -0.10
C HIS A 204 -16.66 -15.43 -1.11
N PRO A 205 -17.48 -14.43 -0.70
CA PRO A 205 -18.52 -13.83 -1.56
C PRO A 205 -18.04 -13.40 -2.94
N VAL A 206 -16.81 -12.85 -3.04
CA VAL A 206 -16.22 -12.37 -4.31
C VAL A 206 -15.24 -13.37 -4.94
N PHE A 207 -15.23 -14.63 -4.52
CA PHE A 207 -14.31 -15.65 -5.04
C PHE A 207 -14.35 -15.76 -6.58
N LYS A 208 -15.55 -15.79 -7.17
CA LYS A 208 -15.72 -15.93 -8.62
C LYS A 208 -15.19 -14.73 -9.39
N ASP A 209 -15.32 -13.54 -8.80
CA ASP A 209 -14.88 -12.29 -9.44
C ASP A 209 -13.35 -12.21 -9.46
N LEU A 210 -12.68 -12.54 -8.34
CA LEU A 210 -11.22 -12.60 -8.31
C LEU A 210 -10.67 -13.74 -9.18
N LEU A 211 -11.30 -14.92 -9.14
CA LEU A 211 -10.89 -16.05 -9.98
C LEU A 211 -10.93 -15.73 -11.49
N ALA A 212 -11.88 -14.89 -11.92
CA ALA A 212 -11.98 -14.44 -13.31
C ALA A 212 -10.84 -13.50 -13.73
N LEU A 213 -10.17 -12.84 -12.78
CA LEU A 213 -9.04 -11.94 -13.04
C LEU A 213 -7.71 -12.69 -13.15
N VAL A 214 -7.54 -13.84 -12.49
CA VAL A 214 -6.28 -14.60 -12.45
C VAL A 214 -6.21 -15.77 -13.43
N LYS A 215 -7.34 -16.12 -14.07
CA LYS A 215 -7.41 -17.07 -15.18
C LYS A 215 -7.16 -16.38 -16.51
#